data_f283fa4ad7612127f40bdf7e558e24f6
#
_entry.id   f283fa4ad7612127f40bdf7e558e24f6
#
_cell.length_a   1.000
_cell.length_b   1.000
_cell.length_c   1.000
_cell.angle_alpha   90.00
_cell.angle_beta   90.00
_cell.angle_gamma   90.00
#
_symmetry.space_group_name_H-M   'P 1'
#
loop_
_entity.id
_entity.type
_entity.pdbx_description
1 polymer ?
#
loop_
_entity_poly.entity_id
_entity_poly.type
_entity_poly.pdbx_seq_one_letter_code
_entity_poly.pdbx_strand_id
1 'polypeptide(L)'
;TEILARSNTPHGEIALRRRGDVIELIVNGVFAMDSTQVTSEVDLADAAGERPGVVVVGGLGLGYTAARLLANGARFMHVVELARPLIDWAVAGVTEQLQLVAHDPRVRLHHADIAEWLPRREESFDAILLDVDNGPGFLIHDHNARVYAADWLASAVDRLAPGGVLVIWCESPSPDLALALAALGEVTERV
;
A
#
# COMPACT_ATOMS: atom_id res chain seq x y z
N THR A 1 -6.90 -23.13 -12.83
CA THR A 1 -7.06 -22.09 -11.78
C THR A 1 -7.27 -22.78 -10.44
N GLU A 2 -6.46 -22.43 -9.47
CA GLU A 2 -6.47 -22.96 -8.11
C GLU A 2 -6.74 -21.83 -7.12
N ILE A 3 -7.61 -22.04 -6.15
CA ILE A 3 -7.78 -21.09 -5.02
C ILE A 3 -6.77 -21.47 -3.95
N LEU A 4 -5.82 -20.58 -3.70
CA LEU A 4 -4.79 -20.77 -2.65
C LEU A 4 -5.34 -20.47 -1.27
N ALA A 5 -6.13 -19.39 -1.17
CA ALA A 5 -6.77 -18.98 0.07
C ALA A 5 -8.00 -18.11 -0.25
N ARG A 6 -9.00 -18.16 0.64
CA ARG A 6 -10.24 -17.39 0.50
C ARG A 6 -10.84 -17.10 1.88
N SER A 7 -11.33 -15.89 2.10
CA SER A 7 -11.96 -15.51 3.36
C SER A 7 -12.95 -14.37 3.16
N ASN A 8 -13.94 -14.30 4.05
CA ASN A 8 -14.82 -13.16 4.17
C ASN A 8 -14.29 -12.20 5.24
N THR A 9 -14.40 -10.90 5.00
CA THR A 9 -14.08 -9.84 5.93
C THR A 9 -15.30 -8.93 6.12
N PRO A 10 -15.30 -8.04 7.12
CA PRO A 10 -16.33 -7.00 7.21
C PRO A 10 -16.42 -6.09 5.97
N HIS A 11 -15.34 -6.05 5.17
CA HIS A 11 -15.22 -5.24 3.95
C HIS A 11 -15.47 -6.04 2.67
N GLY A 12 -15.89 -7.30 2.80
CA GLY A 12 -16.18 -8.18 1.69
C GLY A 12 -15.24 -9.37 1.58
N GLU A 13 -15.39 -10.14 0.51
CA GLU A 13 -14.59 -11.34 0.27
C GLU A 13 -13.22 -10.99 -0.33
N ILE A 14 -12.19 -11.70 0.12
CA ILE A 14 -10.88 -11.68 -0.53
C ILE A 14 -10.44 -13.11 -0.85
N ALA A 15 -9.70 -13.26 -1.95
CA ALA A 15 -9.13 -14.54 -2.36
C ALA A 15 -7.76 -14.36 -3.03
N LEU A 16 -6.86 -15.30 -2.74
CA LEU A 16 -5.65 -15.51 -3.53
C LEU A 16 -5.89 -16.70 -4.45
N ARG A 17 -5.61 -16.52 -5.72
CA ARG A 17 -5.83 -17.50 -6.77
C ARG A 17 -4.56 -17.68 -7.59
N ARG A 18 -4.28 -18.93 -8.02
CA ARG A 18 -3.20 -19.24 -8.96
C ARG A 18 -3.78 -19.64 -10.31
N ARG A 19 -3.26 -19.04 -11.36
CA ARG A 19 -3.55 -19.38 -12.74
C ARG A 19 -2.24 -19.61 -13.52
N GLY A 20 -1.85 -20.88 -13.66
CA GLY A 20 -0.48 -21.20 -14.08
C GLY A 20 0.52 -20.72 -13.03
N ASP A 21 1.50 -19.91 -13.45
CA ASP A 21 2.49 -19.32 -12.55
C ASP A 21 2.06 -17.94 -11.99
N VAL A 22 0.89 -17.45 -12.40
CA VAL A 22 0.40 -16.13 -12.00
C VAL A 22 -0.40 -16.24 -10.71
N ILE A 23 -0.05 -15.42 -9.73
CA ILE A 23 -0.83 -15.21 -8.50
C ILE A 23 -1.71 -13.98 -8.69
N GLU A 24 -2.98 -14.11 -8.37
CA GLU A 24 -3.98 -13.04 -8.50
C GLU A 24 -4.63 -12.77 -7.13
N LEU A 25 -4.79 -11.49 -6.80
CA LEU A 25 -5.61 -11.03 -5.67
C LEU A 25 -6.97 -10.60 -6.19
N ILE A 26 -8.01 -11.18 -5.64
CA ILE A 26 -9.41 -10.90 -5.97
C ILE A 26 -10.09 -10.30 -4.73
N VAL A 27 -10.78 -9.19 -4.91
CA VAL A 27 -11.54 -8.52 -3.85
C VAL A 27 -12.98 -8.35 -4.30
N ASN A 28 -13.93 -8.89 -3.54
CA ASN A 28 -15.36 -8.87 -3.88
C ASN A 28 -15.69 -9.41 -5.29
N GLY A 29 -14.93 -10.44 -5.73
CA GLY A 29 -15.08 -11.00 -7.06
C GLY A 29 -14.46 -10.16 -8.18
N VAL A 30 -13.87 -9.00 -7.87
CA VAL A 30 -13.20 -8.12 -8.82
C VAL A 30 -11.68 -8.37 -8.75
N PHE A 31 -11.04 -8.39 -9.92
CA PHE A 31 -9.59 -8.44 -10.02
C PHE A 31 -8.98 -7.17 -9.42
N ALA A 32 -8.06 -7.31 -8.48
CA ALA A 32 -7.34 -6.20 -7.88
C ALA A 32 -5.93 -6.06 -8.46
N MET A 33 -5.14 -7.14 -8.46
CA MET A 33 -3.77 -7.15 -8.99
C MET A 33 -3.29 -8.58 -9.27
N ASP A 34 -2.19 -8.71 -10.00
CA ASP A 34 -1.50 -9.98 -10.20
C ASP A 34 0.04 -9.86 -10.08
N SER A 35 0.71 -11.02 -10.12
CA SER A 35 2.16 -11.13 -9.97
C SER A 35 2.95 -10.86 -11.26
N THR A 36 2.32 -10.51 -12.37
CA THR A 36 2.97 -10.28 -13.66
C THR A 36 3.09 -8.81 -14.02
N GLN A 37 2.21 -7.98 -13.50
CA GLN A 37 2.17 -6.53 -13.74
C GLN A 37 2.42 -5.78 -12.42
N VAL A 38 3.69 -5.70 -12.03
CA VAL A 38 4.13 -5.11 -10.75
C VAL A 38 4.95 -3.84 -10.95
N THR A 39 4.92 -3.26 -12.16
CA THR A 39 5.70 -2.05 -12.47
C THR A 39 5.26 -0.87 -11.62
N SER A 40 3.96 -0.72 -11.41
CA SER A 40 3.38 0.33 -10.56
C SER A 40 3.85 0.27 -9.11
N GLU A 41 3.90 -0.94 -8.54
CA GLU A 41 4.36 -1.18 -7.17
C GLU A 41 5.87 -0.89 -7.04
N VAL A 42 6.64 -1.24 -8.08
CA VAL A 42 8.08 -0.94 -8.13
C VAL A 42 8.31 0.58 -8.24
N ASP A 43 7.60 1.25 -9.14
CA ASP A 43 7.73 2.70 -9.34
C ASP A 43 7.27 3.49 -8.11
N LEU A 44 6.20 3.03 -7.46
CA LEU A 44 5.71 3.60 -6.20
C LEU A 44 6.79 3.51 -5.11
N ALA A 45 7.42 2.34 -4.95
CA ALA A 45 8.48 2.14 -3.99
C ALA A 45 9.75 2.94 -4.32
N ASP A 46 10.13 3.02 -5.60
CA ASP A 46 11.31 3.75 -6.05
C ASP A 46 11.14 5.28 -5.88
N ALA A 47 9.91 5.78 -5.84
CA ALA A 47 9.63 7.18 -5.53
C ALA A 47 9.98 7.56 -4.09
N ALA A 48 10.09 6.61 -3.17
CA ALA A 48 10.59 6.83 -1.80
C ALA A 48 12.12 7.08 -1.73
N GLY A 49 12.82 6.91 -2.85
CA GLY A 49 14.28 7.10 -2.94
C GLY A 49 15.09 5.90 -2.46
N GLU A 50 16.40 6.07 -2.49
CA GLU A 50 17.35 5.06 -2.03
C GLU A 50 17.50 5.11 -0.50
N ARG A 51 17.53 3.92 0.13
CA ARG A 51 17.71 3.74 1.58
C ARG A 51 16.78 4.59 2.43
N PRO A 52 15.48 4.56 2.17
CA PRO A 52 14.53 5.27 3.02
C PRO A 52 14.66 4.76 4.45
N GLY A 53 14.53 5.65 5.43
CA GLY A 53 14.68 5.29 6.84
C GLY A 53 13.50 4.48 7.35
N VAL A 54 12.54 5.15 7.99
CA VAL A 54 11.28 4.55 8.46
C VAL A 54 10.18 4.88 7.47
N VAL A 55 9.53 3.84 6.95
CA VAL A 55 8.49 4.01 5.92
C VAL A 55 7.15 3.42 6.36
N VAL A 56 6.07 3.99 5.83
CA VAL A 56 4.71 3.45 5.96
C VAL A 56 4.21 3.06 4.58
N VAL A 57 3.63 1.88 4.47
CA VAL A 57 2.90 1.42 3.28
C VAL A 57 1.45 1.17 3.68
N GLY A 58 0.53 1.92 3.10
CA GLY A 58 -0.89 1.64 3.19
C GLY A 58 -1.28 0.64 2.12
N GLY A 59 -1.71 -0.56 2.56
CA GLY A 59 -1.97 -1.71 1.70
C GLY A 59 -0.80 -2.70 1.65
N LEU A 60 -1.09 -3.99 1.74
CA LEU A 60 -0.13 -5.07 1.57
C LEU A 60 -0.15 -5.61 0.14
N GLY A 61 -1.34 -5.76 -0.44
CA GLY A 61 -1.52 -6.37 -1.75
C GLY A 61 -0.83 -7.74 -1.83
N LEU A 62 -0.09 -7.98 -2.91
CA LEU A 62 0.75 -9.16 -3.05
C LEU A 62 2.17 -8.97 -2.48
N GLY A 63 2.48 -7.81 -1.87
CA GLY A 63 3.73 -7.54 -1.17
C GLY A 63 4.84 -6.96 -2.04
N TYR A 64 4.59 -6.59 -3.28
CA TYR A 64 5.64 -6.14 -4.20
C TYR A 64 6.19 -4.76 -3.84
N THR A 65 5.34 -3.80 -3.46
CA THR A 65 5.77 -2.48 -2.97
C THR A 65 6.67 -2.61 -1.75
N ALA A 66 6.25 -3.42 -0.77
CA ALA A 66 7.04 -3.66 0.43
C ALA A 66 8.38 -4.36 0.13
N ALA A 67 8.37 -5.39 -0.73
CA ALA A 67 9.59 -6.10 -1.12
C ALA A 67 10.57 -5.17 -1.86
N ARG A 68 10.07 -4.28 -2.73
CA ARG A 68 10.92 -3.31 -3.43
C ARG A 68 11.55 -2.31 -2.48
N LEU A 69 10.79 -1.79 -1.50
CA LEU A 69 11.34 -0.91 -0.46
C LEU A 69 12.43 -1.59 0.38
N LEU A 70 12.26 -2.88 0.70
CA LEU A 70 13.29 -3.68 1.38
C LEU A 70 14.54 -3.82 0.53
N ALA A 71 14.40 -4.06 -0.78
CA ALA A 71 15.50 -4.13 -1.73
C ALA A 71 16.21 -2.77 -1.87
N ASN A 72 15.46 -1.67 -1.83
CA ASN A 72 16.01 -0.30 -1.82
C ASN A 72 16.70 0.07 -0.49
N GLY A 73 16.67 -0.82 0.49
CA GLY A 73 17.38 -0.63 1.76
C GLY A 73 16.61 0.13 2.83
N ALA A 74 15.28 0.08 2.81
CA ALA A 74 14.46 0.61 3.89
C ALA A 74 14.93 0.06 5.25
N ARG A 75 15.10 0.95 6.23
CA ARG A 75 15.61 0.59 7.55
C ARG A 75 14.53 -0.07 8.42
N PHE A 76 13.30 0.41 8.33
CA PHE A 76 12.15 -0.14 9.01
C PHE A 76 10.86 0.21 8.26
N MET A 77 9.88 -0.68 8.29
CA MET A 77 8.66 -0.53 7.51
C MET A 77 7.43 -0.93 8.33
N HIS A 78 6.46 -0.03 8.37
CA HIS A 78 5.10 -0.33 8.80
C HIS A 78 4.25 -0.60 7.56
N VAL A 79 3.64 -1.78 7.48
CA VAL A 79 2.64 -2.10 6.46
C VAL A 79 1.29 -2.16 7.14
N VAL A 80 0.36 -1.30 6.73
CA VAL A 80 -0.97 -1.18 7.32
C VAL A 80 -1.99 -1.75 6.34
N GLU A 81 -2.59 -2.88 6.73
CA GLU A 81 -3.48 -3.67 5.88
C GLU A 81 -4.86 -3.81 6.54
N LEU A 82 -5.89 -3.50 5.77
CA LEU A 82 -7.28 -3.54 6.21
C LEU A 82 -7.82 -4.97 6.35
N ALA A 83 -7.38 -5.87 5.46
CA ALA A 83 -7.84 -7.24 5.39
C ALA A 83 -7.02 -8.16 6.29
N ARG A 84 -7.50 -8.48 7.48
CA ARG A 84 -6.85 -9.41 8.41
C ARG A 84 -6.43 -10.72 7.77
N PRO A 85 -7.27 -11.40 6.95
CA PRO A 85 -6.86 -12.65 6.32
C PRO A 85 -5.62 -12.52 5.44
N LEU A 86 -5.41 -11.38 4.76
CA LEU A 86 -4.23 -11.18 3.91
C LEU A 86 -2.95 -11.17 4.75
N ILE A 87 -2.98 -10.55 5.93
CA ILE A 87 -1.88 -10.61 6.90
C ILE A 87 -1.65 -12.05 7.37
N ASP A 88 -2.71 -12.78 7.73
CA ASP A 88 -2.60 -14.16 8.20
C ASP A 88 -2.01 -15.08 7.11
N TRP A 89 -2.40 -14.87 5.85
CA TRP A 89 -1.84 -15.60 4.70
C TRP A 89 -0.37 -15.27 4.45
N ALA A 90 0.02 -14.02 4.63
CA ALA A 90 1.42 -13.61 4.51
C ALA A 90 2.28 -14.29 5.59
N VAL A 91 1.83 -14.27 6.84
CA VAL A 91 2.52 -14.94 7.95
C VAL A 91 2.56 -16.45 7.76
N ALA A 92 1.49 -17.06 7.24
CA ALA A 92 1.42 -18.50 6.95
C ALA A 92 2.23 -18.91 5.71
N GLY A 93 2.71 -17.97 4.90
CA GLY A 93 3.48 -18.26 3.70
C GLY A 93 2.64 -18.86 2.56
N VAL A 94 1.39 -18.39 2.38
CA VAL A 94 0.51 -18.86 1.30
C VAL A 94 1.13 -18.59 -0.08
N THR A 95 1.90 -17.52 -0.21
CA THR A 95 2.79 -17.27 -1.34
C THR A 95 4.18 -16.93 -0.85
N GLU A 96 5.20 -17.27 -1.62
CA GLU A 96 6.60 -16.98 -1.29
C GLU A 96 6.84 -15.49 -1.13
N GLN A 97 6.27 -14.67 -2.02
CA GLN A 97 6.42 -13.22 -2.00
C GLN A 97 5.87 -12.60 -0.71
N LEU A 98 4.67 -12.98 -0.30
CA LEU A 98 4.07 -12.50 0.94
C LEU A 98 4.86 -12.97 2.17
N GLN A 99 5.37 -14.21 2.14
CA GLN A 99 6.19 -14.76 3.21
C GLN A 99 7.49 -13.97 3.41
N LEU A 100 8.18 -13.63 2.31
CA LEU A 100 9.41 -12.82 2.35
C LEU A 100 9.17 -11.49 3.06
N VAL A 101 8.07 -10.81 2.75
CA VAL A 101 7.71 -9.54 3.39
C VAL A 101 7.36 -9.74 4.86
N ALA A 102 6.48 -10.70 5.17
CA ALA A 102 5.96 -10.88 6.53
C ALA A 102 7.03 -11.33 7.54
N HIS A 103 8.07 -12.03 7.07
CA HIS A 103 9.12 -12.56 7.94
C HIS A 103 10.41 -11.73 7.93
N ASP A 104 10.47 -10.63 7.17
CA ASP A 104 11.61 -9.72 7.25
C ASP A 104 11.58 -8.96 8.59
N PRO A 105 12.68 -8.99 9.39
CA PRO A 105 12.70 -8.36 10.72
C PRO A 105 12.54 -6.82 10.68
N ARG A 106 12.68 -6.20 9.52
CA ARG A 106 12.45 -4.77 9.31
C ARG A 106 10.97 -4.43 9.08
N VAL A 107 10.10 -5.43 8.90
CA VAL A 107 8.68 -5.23 8.60
C VAL A 107 7.82 -5.47 9.82
N ARG A 108 6.88 -4.57 10.06
CA ARG A 108 5.78 -4.75 10.99
C ARG A 108 4.44 -4.63 10.26
N LEU A 109 3.70 -5.73 10.25
CA LEU A 109 2.34 -5.76 9.72
C LEU A 109 1.34 -5.27 10.77
N HIS A 110 0.43 -4.37 10.37
CA HIS A 110 -0.64 -3.84 11.22
C HIS A 110 -1.99 -4.13 10.58
N HIS A 111 -2.88 -4.80 11.32
CA HIS A 111 -4.27 -4.92 10.93
C HIS A 111 -5.01 -3.65 11.34
N ALA A 112 -5.16 -2.72 10.44
CA ALA A 112 -5.81 -1.43 10.69
C ALA A 112 -6.25 -0.76 9.39
N ASP A 113 -7.10 0.24 9.51
CA ASP A 113 -7.39 1.21 8.46
C ASP A 113 -6.33 2.32 8.49
N ILE A 114 -5.61 2.52 7.39
CA ILE A 114 -4.56 3.55 7.29
C ILE A 114 -5.13 4.94 7.55
N ALA A 115 -6.39 5.19 7.16
CA ALA A 115 -7.05 6.47 7.39
C ALA A 115 -7.18 6.82 8.87
N GLU A 116 -7.23 5.82 9.74
CA GLU A 116 -7.29 6.01 11.18
C GLU A 116 -5.94 5.78 11.86
N TRP A 117 -5.13 4.88 11.33
CA TRP A 117 -3.87 4.48 11.92
C TRP A 117 -2.82 5.60 11.84
N LEU A 118 -2.65 6.20 10.67
CA LEU A 118 -1.60 7.19 10.41
C LEU A 118 -1.76 8.48 11.24
N PRO A 119 -2.94 9.12 11.32
CA PRO A 119 -3.10 10.37 12.09
C PRO A 119 -2.83 10.21 13.58
N ARG A 120 -2.94 8.99 14.12
CA ARG A 120 -2.70 8.69 15.54
C ARG A 120 -1.23 8.46 15.88
N ARG A 121 -0.31 8.53 14.90
CA ARG A 121 1.12 8.36 15.15
C ARG A 121 1.73 9.67 15.66
N GLU A 122 2.68 9.54 16.56
CA GLU A 122 3.49 10.65 17.04
C GLU A 122 4.86 10.67 16.34
N GLU A 123 5.29 9.53 15.82
CA GLU A 123 6.51 9.36 15.06
C GLU A 123 6.42 10.00 13.67
N SER A 124 7.57 10.38 13.12
CA SER A 124 7.68 10.88 11.75
C SER A 124 8.29 9.83 10.83
N PHE A 125 7.91 9.88 9.55
CA PHE A 125 8.29 8.89 8.54
C PHE A 125 9.07 9.54 7.40
N ASP A 126 10.07 8.83 6.90
CA ASP A 126 10.84 9.28 5.73
C ASP A 126 10.05 9.12 4.42
N ALA A 127 9.13 8.17 4.39
CA ALA A 127 8.19 8.02 3.28
C ALA A 127 6.86 7.43 3.76
N ILE A 128 5.76 7.91 3.17
CA ILE A 128 4.42 7.35 3.32
C ILE A 128 3.91 7.01 1.92
N LEU A 129 3.62 5.74 1.67
CA LEU A 129 3.15 5.24 0.38
C LEU A 129 1.72 4.75 0.51
N LEU A 130 0.82 5.25 -0.35
CA LEU A 130 -0.57 4.80 -0.40
C LEU A 130 -0.78 3.92 -1.64
N ASP A 131 -0.94 2.63 -1.39
CA ASP A 131 -1.20 1.57 -2.35
C ASP A 131 -2.49 0.84 -1.96
N VAL A 132 -3.56 1.62 -1.73
CA VAL A 132 -4.82 1.11 -1.15
C VAL A 132 -5.94 0.92 -2.17
N ASP A 133 -5.89 1.66 -3.29
CA ASP A 133 -6.89 1.68 -4.37
C ASP A 133 -6.23 2.07 -5.71
N ASN A 134 -7.03 2.11 -6.77
CA ASN A 134 -6.61 2.63 -8.08
C ASN A 134 -6.70 4.16 -8.17
N GLY A 135 -6.69 4.85 -7.03
CA GLY A 135 -6.83 6.30 -6.92
C GLY A 135 -8.26 6.74 -6.59
N PRO A 136 -8.49 8.07 -6.41
CA PRO A 136 -9.77 8.60 -5.97
C PRO A 136 -10.91 8.40 -6.98
N GLY A 137 -10.60 8.14 -8.24
CA GLY A 137 -11.59 7.88 -9.31
C GLY A 137 -12.07 6.44 -9.38
N PHE A 138 -11.37 5.51 -8.74
CA PHE A 138 -11.72 4.08 -8.74
C PHE A 138 -11.38 3.45 -7.39
N LEU A 139 -12.34 3.46 -6.48
CA LEU A 139 -12.18 2.91 -5.14
C LEU A 139 -12.57 1.43 -5.11
N ILE A 140 -11.69 0.59 -4.55
CA ILE A 140 -11.99 -0.81 -4.23
C ILE A 140 -12.93 -0.85 -3.02
N HIS A 141 -12.76 0.11 -2.10
CA HIS A 141 -13.63 0.31 -0.95
C HIS A 141 -14.04 1.79 -0.85
N ASP A 142 -15.33 2.09 -0.85
CA ASP A 142 -15.86 3.47 -0.81
C ASP A 142 -15.32 4.31 0.35
N HIS A 143 -15.06 3.69 1.50
CA HIS A 143 -14.52 4.39 2.67
C HIS A 143 -13.07 4.86 2.49
N ASN A 144 -12.32 4.34 1.51
CA ASN A 144 -10.97 4.80 1.18
C ASN A 144 -10.96 6.21 0.56
N ALA A 145 -12.12 6.75 0.14
CA ALA A 145 -12.22 8.15 -0.27
C ALA A 145 -11.64 9.13 0.77
N ARG A 146 -11.63 8.73 2.04
CA ARG A 146 -11.09 9.54 3.15
C ARG A 146 -9.60 9.85 3.01
N VAL A 147 -8.78 8.92 2.50
CA VAL A 147 -7.33 9.13 2.36
C VAL A 147 -6.97 10.13 1.27
N TYR A 148 -7.92 10.47 0.41
CA TYR A 148 -7.75 11.48 -0.64
C TYR A 148 -8.33 12.85 -0.25
N ALA A 149 -8.96 12.97 0.92
CA ALA A 149 -9.50 14.23 1.42
C ALA A 149 -8.38 15.17 1.88
N ALA A 150 -8.54 16.47 1.63
CA ALA A 150 -7.50 17.48 1.87
C ALA A 150 -7.02 17.53 3.32
N ASP A 151 -7.92 17.37 4.27
CA ASP A 151 -7.61 17.34 5.72
C ASP A 151 -6.80 16.10 6.10
N TRP A 152 -7.12 14.94 5.53
CA TRP A 152 -6.35 13.73 5.75
C TRP A 152 -4.96 13.81 5.11
N LEU A 153 -4.87 14.32 3.87
CA LEU A 153 -3.59 14.54 3.19
C LEU A 153 -2.69 15.50 3.97
N ALA A 154 -3.26 16.57 4.52
CA ALA A 154 -2.50 17.48 5.39
C ALA A 154 -1.98 16.75 6.62
N SER A 155 -2.81 15.94 7.28
CA SER A 155 -2.38 15.14 8.44
C SER A 155 -1.31 14.10 8.09
N ALA A 156 -1.33 13.54 6.89
CA ALA A 156 -0.31 12.62 6.42
C ALA A 156 1.03 13.34 6.17
N VAL A 157 0.99 14.53 5.55
CA VAL A 157 2.17 15.38 5.36
C VAL A 157 2.78 15.81 6.69
N ASP A 158 1.97 16.11 7.71
CA ASP A 158 2.43 16.43 9.07
C ASP A 158 3.17 15.25 9.74
N ARG A 159 3.00 14.04 9.26
CA ARG A 159 3.73 12.85 9.73
C ARG A 159 5.03 12.60 8.98
N LEU A 160 5.36 13.39 7.96
CA LEU A 160 6.64 13.26 7.27
C LEU A 160 7.78 13.84 8.11
N ALA A 161 8.91 13.16 8.09
CA ALA A 161 10.18 13.72 8.55
C ALA A 161 10.64 14.84 7.60
N PRO A 162 11.53 15.74 8.04
CA PRO A 162 12.12 16.74 7.14
C PRO A 162 12.73 16.09 5.89
N GLY A 163 12.27 16.49 4.71
CA GLY A 163 12.66 15.90 3.42
C GLY A 163 11.96 14.59 3.08
N GLY A 164 11.00 14.17 3.89
CA GLY A 164 10.18 12.98 3.63
C GLY A 164 9.21 13.17 2.47
N VAL A 165 8.69 12.07 1.94
CA VAL A 165 7.79 12.06 0.77
C VAL A 165 6.49 11.31 1.05
N LEU A 166 5.38 11.87 0.56
CA LEU A 166 4.10 11.18 0.44
C LEU A 166 3.93 10.74 -1.02
N VAL A 167 3.75 9.45 -1.25
CA VAL A 167 3.60 8.87 -2.59
C VAL A 167 2.24 8.19 -2.69
N ILE A 168 1.49 8.48 -3.75
CA ILE A 168 0.14 7.95 -3.95
C ILE A 168 0.06 7.33 -5.32
N TRP A 169 -0.38 6.07 -5.39
CA TRP A 169 -0.69 5.40 -6.64
C TRP A 169 -2.08 5.80 -7.15
N CYS A 170 -2.17 6.08 -8.46
CA CYS A 170 -3.43 6.28 -9.16
C CYS A 170 -3.37 5.61 -10.54
N GLU A 171 -4.40 4.85 -10.92
CA GLU A 171 -4.51 4.21 -12.24
C GLU A 171 -4.58 5.25 -13.38
N SER A 172 -5.14 6.42 -13.08
CA SER A 172 -5.28 7.51 -14.02
C SER A 172 -4.96 8.85 -13.36
N PRO A 173 -4.56 9.88 -14.14
CA PRO A 173 -4.32 11.22 -13.60
C PRO A 173 -5.53 11.76 -12.84
N SER A 174 -5.27 12.36 -11.67
CA SER A 174 -6.27 12.99 -10.82
C SER A 174 -5.91 14.45 -10.56
N PRO A 175 -6.39 15.39 -11.39
CA PRO A 175 -6.07 16.83 -11.25
C PRO A 175 -6.47 17.40 -9.89
N ASP A 176 -7.60 16.95 -9.32
CA ASP A 176 -8.08 17.42 -8.02
C ASP A 176 -7.15 16.96 -6.90
N LEU A 177 -6.66 15.72 -6.95
CA LEU A 177 -5.67 15.21 -5.99
C LEU A 177 -4.34 15.96 -6.14
N ALA A 178 -3.87 16.16 -7.36
CA ALA A 178 -2.64 16.92 -7.63
C ALA A 178 -2.74 18.35 -7.08
N LEU A 179 -3.89 19.01 -7.27
CA LEU A 179 -4.14 20.35 -6.74
C LEU A 179 -4.16 20.36 -5.19
N ALA A 180 -4.80 19.37 -4.57
CA ALA A 180 -4.82 19.25 -3.11
C ALA A 180 -3.40 19.05 -2.53
N LEU A 181 -2.58 18.21 -3.17
CA LEU A 181 -1.19 17.99 -2.78
C LEU A 181 -0.32 19.23 -3.01
N ALA A 182 -0.53 19.98 -4.11
CA ALA A 182 0.22 21.20 -4.40
C ALA A 182 0.00 22.30 -3.37
N ALA A 183 -1.12 22.29 -2.67
CA ALA A 183 -1.37 23.18 -1.53
C ALA A 183 -0.53 22.83 -0.28
N LEU A 184 0.01 21.61 -0.21
CA LEU A 184 0.77 21.11 0.93
C LEU A 184 2.28 21.07 0.68
N GLY A 185 2.73 21.04 -0.57
CA GLY A 185 4.14 20.97 -0.92
C GLY A 185 4.40 20.86 -2.41
N GLU A 186 5.64 20.55 -2.76
CA GLU A 186 6.02 20.30 -4.15
C GLU A 186 5.46 18.97 -4.63
N VAL A 187 4.86 18.96 -5.82
CA VAL A 187 4.24 17.76 -6.41
C VAL A 187 5.00 17.36 -7.68
N THR A 188 5.33 16.09 -7.78
CA THR A 188 5.84 15.47 -9.01
C THR A 188 4.89 14.37 -9.43
N GLU A 189 4.37 14.44 -10.65
CA GLU A 189 3.59 13.36 -11.24
C GLU A 189 4.50 12.52 -12.17
N ARG A 190 4.38 11.21 -12.05
CA ARG A 190 5.07 10.23 -12.91
C ARG A 190 4.02 9.40 -13.62
N VAL A 191 4.19 9.17 -14.94
CA VAL A 191 3.29 8.40 -15.80
C VAL A 191 4.05 7.21 -16.40
#